data_2d0179b111ccaa438a4a5cf87a26d380
#
_entry.id   2d0179b111ccaa438a4a5cf87a26d380
#
_cell.length_a   1.000
_cell.length_b   1.000
_cell.length_c   1.000
_cell.angle_alpha   90.00
_cell.angle_beta   90.00
_cell.angle_gamma   90.00
#
_symmetry.space_group_name_H-M   'P 1'
#
loop_
_entity.id
_entity.type
_entity.pdbx_description
1 polymer ?
#
loop_
_entity_poly.entity_id
_entity_poly.type
_entity_poly.pdbx_seq_one_letter_code
_entity_poly.pdbx_strand_id
1 'polypeptide(L)'
;MRAIICKDWGDPDTLELGELPEPALGPGQVRIRMRAAGVNFADCVLVRGQYQEKPDLPFAPGLEGAGEVMEVGDGVTDFKPGDRVMAVVSAGAYAEQAVCEATTVFHIPDGMDNMTAAAFPVAYGTSHLALVHRAKLKAGETLLVLGAGGGVGLTAIECGKALGATVIAAASTAEKLELARARGADHLINYAEEDLRGTLKKITDGQGVDVVYDPVGGALAQTAMRSL
;
A
#
# COMPACT_ATOMS: atom_id res chain seq x y z
N MET A 1 20.80 7.44 -15.61
CA MET A 1 19.35 7.28 -15.90
C MET A 1 18.56 8.42 -15.30
N ARG A 2 17.44 8.82 -15.91
CA ARG A 2 16.56 9.86 -15.36
C ARG A 2 15.83 9.32 -14.13
N ALA A 3 15.68 10.18 -13.14
CA ALA A 3 14.98 9.86 -11.90
C ALA A 3 14.39 11.14 -11.25
N ILE A 4 13.37 10.96 -10.42
CA ILE A 4 13.00 11.95 -9.42
C ILE A 4 13.96 11.75 -8.24
N ILE A 5 14.63 12.82 -7.82
CA ILE A 5 15.75 12.74 -6.88
C ILE A 5 15.43 13.45 -5.57
N CYS A 6 15.66 12.77 -4.47
CA CYS A 6 15.75 13.34 -3.13
C CYS A 6 17.24 13.65 -2.86
N LYS A 7 17.62 14.93 -2.89
CA LYS A 7 18.99 15.38 -2.63
C LYS A 7 19.27 15.57 -1.15
N ASP A 8 18.26 16.05 -0.43
CA ASP A 8 18.28 16.32 0.99
C ASP A 8 16.95 15.88 1.60
N TRP A 9 16.95 15.55 2.90
CA TRP A 9 15.71 15.25 3.61
C TRP A 9 14.81 16.49 3.69
N GLY A 10 13.56 16.38 3.28
CA GLY A 10 12.63 17.52 3.23
C GLY A 10 11.22 17.12 2.82
N ASP A 11 10.42 18.10 2.44
CA ASP A 11 9.07 17.86 1.93
C ASP A 11 9.08 17.32 0.48
N PRO A 12 8.07 16.58 0.04
CA PRO A 12 8.00 16.02 -1.31
C PRO A 12 8.09 17.05 -2.45
N ASP A 13 7.75 18.30 -2.21
CA ASP A 13 7.88 19.40 -3.18
C ASP A 13 9.34 19.84 -3.45
N THR A 14 10.30 19.35 -2.64
CA THR A 14 11.74 19.55 -2.88
C THR A 14 12.34 18.53 -3.85
N LEU A 15 11.56 17.53 -4.27
CA LEU A 15 12.01 16.52 -5.23
C LEU A 15 12.23 17.14 -6.62
N GLU A 16 13.32 16.74 -7.28
CA GLU A 16 13.70 17.27 -8.58
C GLU A 16 13.87 16.15 -9.62
N LEU A 17 13.53 16.43 -10.87
CA LEU A 17 13.92 15.58 -11.98
C LEU A 17 15.41 15.77 -12.28
N GLY A 18 16.16 14.68 -12.34
CA GLY A 18 17.59 14.71 -12.61
C GLY A 18 18.12 13.36 -13.09
N GLU A 19 19.44 13.18 -12.95
CA GLU A 19 20.11 11.94 -13.37
C GLU A 19 20.82 11.29 -12.19
N LEU A 20 20.68 9.98 -12.06
CA LEU A 20 21.42 9.12 -11.14
C LEU A 20 22.19 8.05 -11.93
N PRO A 21 23.28 7.50 -11.38
CA PRO A 21 23.90 6.31 -11.90
C PRO A 21 22.89 5.16 -12.02
N GLU A 22 23.10 4.26 -12.96
CA GLU A 22 22.32 3.01 -12.98
C GLU A 22 22.69 2.16 -11.76
N PRO A 23 21.73 1.57 -11.06
CA PRO A 23 22.03 0.72 -9.91
C PRO A 23 22.74 -0.54 -10.36
N ALA A 24 23.73 -1.00 -9.60
CA ALA A 24 24.43 -2.25 -9.90
C ALA A 24 23.48 -3.44 -9.68
N LEU A 25 23.56 -4.45 -10.55
CA LEU A 25 22.84 -5.71 -10.39
C LEU A 25 23.73 -6.73 -9.68
N GLY A 26 23.21 -7.27 -8.57
CA GLY A 26 23.87 -8.33 -7.80
C GLY A 26 23.23 -9.71 -7.99
N PRO A 27 23.84 -10.76 -7.42
CA PRO A 27 23.23 -12.09 -7.37
C PRO A 27 21.87 -12.05 -6.66
N GLY A 28 20.89 -12.84 -7.12
CA GLY A 28 19.55 -12.91 -6.55
C GLY A 28 18.65 -11.71 -6.88
N GLN A 29 19.13 -10.75 -7.66
CA GLN A 29 18.41 -9.52 -7.97
C GLN A 29 17.88 -9.48 -9.39
N VAL A 30 16.88 -8.63 -9.61
CA VAL A 30 16.24 -8.37 -10.90
C VAL A 30 16.35 -6.88 -11.21
N ARG A 31 16.78 -6.53 -12.43
CA ARG A 31 16.72 -5.18 -12.98
C ARG A 31 15.43 -5.01 -13.77
N ILE A 32 14.65 -4.02 -13.43
CA ILE A 32 13.35 -3.73 -14.04
C ILE A 32 13.41 -2.38 -14.74
N ARG A 33 12.99 -2.34 -16.01
CA ARG A 33 12.64 -1.08 -16.69
C ARG A 33 11.27 -0.64 -16.20
N MET A 34 11.22 0.45 -15.46
CA MET A 34 9.98 0.95 -14.88
C MET A 34 9.07 1.54 -15.95
N ARG A 35 7.80 1.17 -15.91
CA ARG A 35 6.72 1.68 -16.77
C ARG A 35 5.73 2.52 -16.00
N ALA A 36 5.54 2.21 -14.72
CA ALA A 36 4.73 2.97 -13.78
C ALA A 36 5.26 2.75 -12.37
N ALA A 37 5.04 3.71 -11.48
CA ALA A 37 5.34 3.60 -10.05
C ALA A 37 4.12 3.99 -9.23
N GLY A 38 3.85 3.27 -8.15
CA GLY A 38 2.84 3.62 -7.17
C GLY A 38 3.31 4.80 -6.30
N VAL A 39 2.37 5.63 -5.87
CA VAL A 39 2.65 6.74 -4.95
C VAL A 39 1.94 6.45 -3.63
N ASN A 40 2.72 6.39 -2.56
CA ASN A 40 2.25 6.02 -1.23
C ASN A 40 2.53 7.13 -0.21
N PHE A 41 1.73 7.18 0.85
CA PHE A 41 2.01 8.08 1.99
C PHE A 41 3.41 7.78 2.59
N ALA A 42 3.83 6.53 2.55
CA ALA A 42 5.15 6.10 3.01
C ALA A 42 6.30 6.77 2.24
N ASP A 43 6.13 7.09 0.96
CA ASP A 43 7.13 7.83 0.18
C ASP A 43 7.34 9.24 0.74
N CYS A 44 6.26 9.92 1.17
CA CYS A 44 6.36 11.22 1.82
C CYS A 44 7.12 11.14 3.16
N VAL A 45 6.92 10.06 3.92
CA VAL A 45 7.63 9.81 5.18
C VAL A 45 9.10 9.49 4.92
N LEU A 46 9.39 8.72 3.85
CA LEU A 46 10.75 8.40 3.41
C LEU A 46 11.53 9.66 3.03
N VAL A 47 10.95 10.51 2.19
CA VAL A 47 11.58 11.77 1.73
C VAL A 47 11.87 12.73 2.89
N ARG A 48 11.03 12.74 3.94
CA ARG A 48 11.27 13.50 5.18
C ARG A 48 12.31 12.88 6.11
N GLY A 49 12.90 11.74 5.74
CA GLY A 49 13.86 11.02 6.58
C GLY A 49 13.26 10.45 7.86
N GLN A 50 11.95 10.23 7.90
CA GLN A 50 11.20 9.74 9.05
C GLN A 50 10.78 8.27 8.88
N TYR A 51 11.12 7.65 7.74
CA TYR A 51 10.84 6.24 7.51
C TYR A 51 11.85 5.35 8.26
N GLN A 52 11.50 4.07 8.43
CA GLN A 52 12.34 3.11 9.17
C GLN A 52 13.69 2.89 8.50
N GLU A 53 13.69 2.77 7.18
CA GLU A 53 14.88 2.67 6.35
C GLU A 53 15.22 4.04 5.76
N LYS A 54 16.51 4.36 5.72
CA LYS A 54 17.01 5.63 5.19
C LYS A 54 18.08 5.35 4.14
N PRO A 55 17.74 5.45 2.85
CA PRO A 55 18.73 5.37 1.79
C PRO A 55 19.79 6.47 1.91
N ASP A 56 20.99 6.22 1.40
CA ASP A 56 22.01 7.24 1.27
C ASP A 56 21.58 8.32 0.26
N LEU A 57 21.78 9.59 0.61
CA LEU A 57 21.50 10.72 -0.26
C LEU A 57 22.63 10.90 -1.30
N PRO A 58 22.36 11.28 -2.54
CA PRO A 58 21.05 11.42 -3.17
C PRO A 58 20.46 10.07 -3.62
N PHE A 59 19.13 9.91 -3.55
CA PHE A 59 18.47 8.70 -4.03
C PHE A 59 17.17 9.01 -4.79
N ALA A 60 16.65 8.02 -5.53
CA ALA A 60 15.30 8.07 -6.08
C ALA A 60 14.31 7.43 -5.09
N PRO A 61 13.23 8.12 -4.69
CA PRO A 61 12.16 7.52 -3.89
C PRO A 61 11.33 6.49 -4.68
N GLY A 62 10.20 6.09 -4.12
CA GLY A 62 9.26 5.13 -4.68
C GLY A 62 9.49 3.73 -4.15
N LEU A 63 8.45 3.19 -3.48
CA LEU A 63 8.50 1.91 -2.78
C LEU A 63 7.91 0.76 -3.60
N GLU A 64 7.26 1.05 -4.72
CA GLU A 64 6.68 0.04 -5.60
C GLU A 64 6.59 0.53 -7.04
N GLY A 65 6.51 -0.42 -7.95
CA GLY A 65 6.30 -0.12 -9.35
C GLY A 65 6.10 -1.35 -10.20
N ALA A 66 5.87 -1.13 -11.49
CA ALA A 66 5.66 -2.17 -12.48
C ALA A 66 6.43 -1.87 -13.76
N GLY A 67 6.83 -2.91 -14.45
CA GLY A 67 7.57 -2.78 -15.68
C GLY A 67 7.96 -4.10 -16.31
N GLU A 68 9.10 -4.11 -16.97
CA GLU A 68 9.65 -5.26 -17.70
C GLU A 68 11.03 -5.61 -17.16
N VAL A 69 11.27 -6.88 -16.93
CA VAL A 69 12.60 -7.39 -16.59
C VAL A 69 13.56 -7.08 -17.72
N MET A 70 14.68 -6.43 -17.41
CA MET A 70 15.78 -6.16 -18.34
C MET A 70 16.87 -7.21 -18.22
N GLU A 71 17.22 -7.57 -16.98
CA GLU A 71 18.33 -8.42 -16.64
C GLU A 71 18.06 -9.11 -15.30
N VAL A 72 18.60 -10.30 -15.12
CA VAL A 72 18.54 -11.06 -13.87
C VAL A 72 19.94 -11.39 -13.39
N GLY A 73 20.17 -11.29 -12.09
CA GLY A 73 21.41 -11.66 -11.45
C GLY A 73 21.59 -13.17 -11.28
N ASP A 74 22.81 -13.59 -10.95
CA ASP A 74 23.09 -15.00 -10.71
C ASP A 74 22.14 -15.62 -9.69
N GLY A 75 21.67 -16.83 -9.98
CA GLY A 75 20.78 -17.60 -9.12
C GLY A 75 19.28 -17.29 -9.26
N VAL A 76 18.90 -16.29 -10.07
CA VAL A 76 17.49 -16.01 -10.36
C VAL A 76 17.00 -16.94 -11.47
N THR A 77 15.99 -17.74 -11.18
CA THR A 77 15.40 -18.72 -12.13
C THR A 77 13.95 -18.44 -12.49
N ASP A 78 13.25 -17.66 -11.69
CA ASP A 78 11.81 -17.45 -11.81
C ASP A 78 11.45 -16.34 -12.80
N PHE A 79 12.46 -15.53 -13.22
CA PHE A 79 12.28 -14.40 -14.10
C PHE A 79 13.29 -14.45 -15.26
N LYS A 80 12.90 -13.83 -16.39
CA LYS A 80 13.77 -13.64 -17.57
C LYS A 80 13.50 -12.28 -18.22
N PRO A 81 14.45 -11.75 -19.01
CA PRO A 81 14.26 -10.53 -19.78
C PRO A 81 12.95 -10.57 -20.60
N GLY A 82 12.20 -9.48 -20.54
CA GLY A 82 10.91 -9.32 -21.20
C GLY A 82 9.69 -9.71 -20.36
N ASP A 83 9.86 -10.36 -19.21
CA ASP A 83 8.75 -10.66 -18.32
C ASP A 83 8.13 -9.36 -17.77
N ARG A 84 6.79 -9.29 -17.74
CA ARG A 84 6.07 -8.19 -17.12
C ARG A 84 5.95 -8.45 -15.62
N VAL A 85 6.44 -7.50 -14.83
CA VAL A 85 6.53 -7.66 -13.39
C VAL A 85 6.11 -6.41 -12.61
N MET A 86 5.61 -6.63 -11.41
CA MET A 86 5.46 -5.62 -10.36
C MET A 86 6.38 -5.96 -9.19
N ALA A 87 6.85 -4.96 -8.48
CA ALA A 87 7.83 -5.16 -7.42
C ALA A 87 7.61 -4.21 -6.25
N VAL A 88 7.96 -4.69 -5.05
CA VAL A 88 8.22 -3.84 -3.89
C VAL A 88 9.73 -3.61 -3.83
N VAL A 89 10.12 -2.35 -3.69
CA VAL A 89 11.52 -1.94 -3.60
C VAL A 89 11.71 -1.11 -2.32
N SER A 90 12.91 -1.10 -1.75
CA SER A 90 13.20 -0.25 -0.59
C SER A 90 13.27 1.23 -0.96
N ALA A 91 13.67 1.54 -2.19
CA ALA A 91 13.65 2.84 -2.86
C ALA A 91 13.98 2.63 -4.35
N GLY A 92 13.74 3.62 -5.20
CA GLY A 92 14.19 3.59 -6.60
C GLY A 92 13.09 3.46 -7.65
N ALA A 93 11.82 3.26 -7.26
CA ALA A 93 10.76 3.11 -8.25
C ALA A 93 10.48 4.39 -9.07
N TYR A 94 10.89 5.57 -8.58
CA TYR A 94 10.74 6.84 -9.30
C TYR A 94 11.91 7.13 -10.25
N ALA A 95 12.50 6.08 -10.83
CA ALA A 95 13.56 6.13 -11.82
C ALA A 95 13.20 5.29 -13.06
N GLU A 96 13.96 5.45 -14.15
CA GLU A 96 13.74 4.64 -15.36
C GLU A 96 14.02 3.15 -15.15
N GLN A 97 14.87 2.83 -14.17
CA GLN A 97 15.22 1.46 -13.81
C GLN A 97 15.30 1.31 -12.29
N ALA A 98 14.89 0.16 -11.80
CA ALA A 98 15.09 -0.26 -10.42
C ALA A 98 15.75 -1.64 -10.37
N VAL A 99 16.52 -1.88 -9.30
CA VAL A 99 17.07 -3.20 -8.97
C VAL A 99 16.54 -3.61 -7.60
N CYS A 100 16.03 -4.82 -7.50
CA CYS A 100 15.46 -5.36 -6.27
C CYS A 100 15.67 -6.86 -6.15
N GLU A 101 15.50 -7.40 -4.96
CA GLU A 101 15.56 -8.84 -4.71
C GLU A 101 14.45 -9.57 -5.48
N ALA A 102 14.77 -10.67 -6.13
CA ALA A 102 13.79 -11.47 -6.87
C ALA A 102 12.61 -11.92 -6.00
N THR A 103 12.82 -12.08 -4.69
CA THR A 103 11.77 -12.45 -3.72
C THR A 103 10.70 -11.39 -3.52
N THR A 104 10.93 -10.15 -3.95
CA THR A 104 9.97 -9.03 -3.88
C THR A 104 9.37 -8.67 -5.24
N VAL A 105 9.64 -9.51 -6.25
CA VAL A 105 9.14 -9.34 -7.62
C VAL A 105 8.02 -10.35 -7.88
N PHE A 106 6.99 -9.93 -8.60
CA PHE A 106 5.82 -10.75 -8.92
C PHE A 106 5.46 -10.58 -10.40
N HIS A 107 5.09 -11.67 -11.07
CA HIS A 107 4.53 -11.58 -12.41
C HIS A 107 3.21 -10.80 -12.41
N ILE A 108 3.04 -9.93 -13.40
CA ILE A 108 1.77 -9.25 -13.61
C ILE A 108 0.81 -10.22 -14.29
N PRO A 109 -0.38 -10.47 -13.72
CA PRO A 109 -1.39 -11.32 -14.33
C PRO A 109 -1.80 -10.81 -15.72
N ASP A 110 -2.20 -11.73 -16.61
CA ASP A 110 -2.77 -11.40 -17.91
C ASP A 110 -3.99 -10.47 -17.72
N GLY A 111 -4.07 -9.43 -18.55
CA GLY A 111 -5.15 -8.45 -18.52
C GLY A 111 -4.94 -7.30 -17.51
N MET A 112 -3.99 -7.38 -16.59
CA MET A 112 -3.64 -6.26 -15.72
C MET A 112 -2.65 -5.33 -16.44
N ASP A 113 -2.94 -4.04 -16.48
CA ASP A 113 -2.04 -3.02 -17.05
C ASP A 113 -0.93 -2.62 -16.03
N ASN A 114 0.10 -1.92 -16.52
CA ASN A 114 1.23 -1.53 -15.68
C ASN A 114 0.86 -0.48 -14.62
N MET A 115 -0.13 0.37 -14.85
CA MET A 115 -0.54 1.40 -13.88
C MET A 115 -1.24 0.76 -12.68
N THR A 116 -2.17 -0.17 -12.97
CA THR A 116 -2.84 -0.97 -11.94
C THR A 116 -1.83 -1.82 -11.17
N ALA A 117 -0.94 -2.51 -11.88
CA ALA A 117 0.10 -3.35 -11.28
C ALA A 117 1.07 -2.55 -10.40
N ALA A 118 1.43 -1.34 -10.79
CA ALA A 118 2.37 -0.50 -10.04
C ALA A 118 1.85 -0.06 -8.67
N ALA A 119 0.53 0.09 -8.50
CA ALA A 119 -0.09 0.54 -7.26
C ALA A 119 -0.66 -0.63 -6.42
N PHE A 120 -0.40 -1.86 -6.83
CA PHE A 120 -0.98 -3.05 -6.21
C PHE A 120 -0.18 -3.58 -5.00
N PRO A 121 1.16 -3.76 -5.09
CA PRO A 121 1.91 -4.52 -4.09
C PRO A 121 1.87 -3.92 -2.69
N VAL A 122 2.08 -2.61 -2.54
CA VAL A 122 2.13 -1.96 -1.22
C VAL A 122 0.75 -1.92 -0.58
N ALA A 123 -0.27 -1.45 -1.30
CA ALA A 123 -1.59 -1.26 -0.70
C ALA A 123 -2.28 -2.59 -0.39
N TYR A 124 -2.38 -3.50 -1.37
CA TYR A 124 -2.99 -4.82 -1.14
C TYR A 124 -2.13 -5.73 -0.27
N GLY A 125 -0.81 -5.72 -0.46
CA GLY A 125 0.12 -6.48 0.37
C GLY A 125 0.02 -6.12 1.85
N THR A 126 -0.07 -4.82 2.16
CA THR A 126 -0.25 -4.31 3.53
C THR A 126 -1.58 -4.80 4.12
N SER A 127 -2.68 -4.63 3.40
CA SER A 127 -4.01 -5.03 3.87
C SER A 127 -4.13 -6.55 4.01
N HIS A 128 -3.61 -7.31 3.05
CA HIS A 128 -3.61 -8.77 3.10
C HIS A 128 -2.77 -9.30 4.27
N LEU A 129 -1.54 -8.77 4.46
CA LEU A 129 -0.69 -9.15 5.59
C LEU A 129 -1.39 -8.88 6.92
N ALA A 130 -2.01 -7.70 7.06
CA ALA A 130 -2.70 -7.31 8.28
C ALA A 130 -3.91 -8.20 8.57
N LEU A 131 -4.78 -8.41 7.58
CA LEU A 131 -6.05 -9.11 7.79
C LEU A 131 -5.88 -10.64 7.85
N VAL A 132 -5.06 -11.22 6.95
CA VAL A 132 -4.90 -12.67 6.86
C VAL A 132 -3.89 -13.19 7.87
N HIS A 133 -2.69 -12.60 7.92
CA HIS A 133 -1.60 -13.15 8.73
C HIS A 133 -1.58 -12.63 10.16
N ARG A 134 -1.94 -11.36 10.41
CA ARG A 134 -1.90 -10.76 11.74
C ARG A 134 -3.22 -10.91 12.46
N ALA A 135 -4.31 -10.39 11.92
CA ALA A 135 -5.63 -10.46 12.52
C ALA A 135 -6.28 -11.83 12.39
N LYS A 136 -5.91 -12.61 11.34
CA LYS A 136 -6.51 -13.91 11.01
C LYS A 136 -8.02 -13.81 10.86
N LEU A 137 -8.48 -12.75 10.18
CA LEU A 137 -9.88 -12.46 9.92
C LEU A 137 -10.60 -13.65 9.30
N LYS A 138 -11.77 -13.99 9.82
CA LYS A 138 -12.57 -15.15 9.38
C LYS A 138 -13.86 -14.69 8.71
N ALA A 139 -14.40 -15.57 7.89
CA ALA A 139 -15.72 -15.35 7.32
C ALA A 139 -16.79 -15.24 8.42
N GLY A 140 -17.69 -14.26 8.29
CA GLY A 140 -18.73 -13.95 9.25
C GLY A 140 -18.32 -13.00 10.38
N GLU A 141 -17.02 -12.70 10.54
CA GLU A 141 -16.54 -11.68 11.47
C GLU A 141 -16.85 -10.26 10.97
N THR A 142 -16.88 -9.30 11.88
CA THR A 142 -17.09 -7.88 11.61
C THR A 142 -15.77 -7.14 11.64
N LEU A 143 -15.41 -6.53 10.50
CA LEU A 143 -14.21 -5.72 10.32
C LEU A 143 -14.55 -4.23 10.34
N LEU A 144 -13.98 -3.46 11.26
CA LEU A 144 -13.95 -2.00 11.20
C LEU A 144 -12.70 -1.52 10.47
N VAL A 145 -12.88 -0.70 9.43
CA VAL A 145 -11.79 -0.04 8.70
C VAL A 145 -11.82 1.45 8.99
N LEU A 146 -10.84 1.97 9.72
CA LEU A 146 -10.60 3.40 9.89
C LEU A 146 -9.83 3.97 8.69
N GLY A 147 -10.02 5.26 8.39
CA GLY A 147 -9.38 5.87 7.21
C GLY A 147 -9.78 5.21 5.89
N ALA A 148 -11.01 4.74 5.82
CA ALA A 148 -11.55 3.88 4.77
C ALA A 148 -11.48 4.45 3.34
N GLY A 149 -11.31 5.78 3.18
CA GLY A 149 -11.15 6.42 1.88
C GLY A 149 -9.69 6.54 1.39
N GLY A 150 -8.72 6.07 2.17
CA GLY A 150 -7.31 6.03 1.75
C GLY A 150 -6.96 4.72 1.02
N GLY A 151 -5.80 4.68 0.36
CA GLY A 151 -5.36 3.52 -0.44
C GLY A 151 -5.44 2.19 0.33
N VAL A 152 -4.78 2.10 1.48
CA VAL A 152 -4.81 0.88 2.33
C VAL A 152 -6.18 0.63 2.97
N GLY A 153 -6.99 1.67 3.19
CA GLY A 153 -8.36 1.51 3.69
C GLY A 153 -9.29 0.87 2.65
N LEU A 154 -9.22 1.35 1.40
CA LEU A 154 -10.00 0.80 0.30
C LEU A 154 -9.62 -0.67 0.01
N THR A 155 -8.34 -0.99 0.00
CA THR A 155 -7.88 -2.37 -0.19
C THR A 155 -8.23 -3.27 1.00
N ALA A 156 -8.25 -2.74 2.23
CA ALA A 156 -8.71 -3.50 3.40
C ALA A 156 -10.20 -3.85 3.30
N ILE A 157 -11.05 -2.94 2.77
CA ILE A 157 -12.46 -3.22 2.51
C ILE A 157 -12.59 -4.39 1.52
N GLU A 158 -11.92 -4.30 0.36
CA GLU A 158 -11.99 -5.34 -0.67
C GLU A 158 -11.46 -6.69 -0.16
N CYS A 159 -10.33 -6.71 0.54
CA CYS A 159 -9.79 -7.91 1.18
C CYS A 159 -10.76 -8.48 2.22
N GLY A 160 -11.33 -7.64 3.09
CA GLY A 160 -12.32 -8.06 4.09
C GLY A 160 -13.56 -8.69 3.45
N LYS A 161 -14.08 -8.08 2.39
CA LYS A 161 -15.20 -8.64 1.62
C LYS A 161 -14.85 -9.97 0.94
N ALA A 162 -13.67 -10.07 0.35
CA ALA A 162 -13.19 -11.32 -0.27
C ALA A 162 -13.01 -12.45 0.76
N LEU A 163 -12.68 -12.12 2.01
CA LEU A 163 -12.58 -13.05 3.14
C LEU A 163 -13.94 -13.41 3.76
N GLY A 164 -15.05 -12.79 3.31
CA GLY A 164 -16.39 -13.06 3.79
C GLY A 164 -16.77 -12.33 5.07
N ALA A 165 -16.09 -11.24 5.42
CA ALA A 165 -16.41 -10.41 6.57
C ALA A 165 -17.56 -9.42 6.28
N THR A 166 -18.24 -9.00 7.35
CA THR A 166 -19.05 -7.78 7.34
C THR A 166 -18.13 -6.59 7.54
N VAL A 167 -18.13 -5.63 6.61
CA VAL A 167 -17.19 -4.52 6.62
C VAL A 167 -17.88 -3.20 6.98
N ILE A 168 -17.43 -2.57 8.06
CA ILE A 168 -17.82 -1.23 8.49
C ILE A 168 -16.71 -0.27 8.11
N ALA A 169 -16.97 0.66 7.19
CA ALA A 169 -16.02 1.66 6.76
C ALA A 169 -16.24 2.99 7.50
N ALA A 170 -15.19 3.54 8.10
CA ALA A 170 -15.22 4.81 8.79
C ALA A 170 -14.27 5.83 8.14
N ALA A 171 -14.80 6.98 7.74
CA ALA A 171 -14.05 8.07 7.11
C ALA A 171 -14.58 9.44 7.57
N SER A 172 -13.89 10.52 7.17
CA SER A 172 -14.18 11.89 7.62
C SER A 172 -15.07 12.69 6.68
N THR A 173 -15.40 12.16 5.49
CA THR A 173 -16.24 12.87 4.51
C THR A 173 -17.15 11.89 3.76
N ALA A 174 -18.30 12.40 3.32
CA ALA A 174 -19.26 11.63 2.52
C ALA A 174 -18.63 11.09 1.22
N GLU A 175 -17.81 11.88 0.55
CA GLU A 175 -17.11 11.46 -0.68
C GLU A 175 -16.23 10.20 -0.45
N LYS A 176 -15.45 10.18 0.64
CA LYS A 176 -14.61 9.01 1.00
C LYS A 176 -15.47 7.80 1.34
N LEU A 177 -16.63 8.01 1.96
CA LEU A 177 -17.56 6.92 2.28
C LEU A 177 -18.21 6.35 1.03
N GLU A 178 -18.53 7.17 0.03
CA GLU A 178 -19.03 6.65 -1.26
C GLU A 178 -17.97 5.81 -2.00
N LEU A 179 -16.69 6.20 -1.95
CA LEU A 179 -15.60 5.35 -2.46
C LEU A 179 -15.55 4.00 -1.72
N ALA A 180 -15.67 4.04 -0.39
CA ALA A 180 -15.69 2.83 0.44
C ALA A 180 -16.90 1.94 0.12
N ARG A 181 -18.10 2.54 -0.08
CA ARG A 181 -19.29 1.83 -0.51
C ARG A 181 -19.10 1.13 -1.86
N ALA A 182 -18.53 1.86 -2.83
CA ALA A 182 -18.24 1.31 -4.16
C ALA A 182 -17.26 0.13 -4.12
N ARG A 183 -16.44 0.02 -3.07
CA ARG A 183 -15.52 -1.09 -2.81
C ARG A 183 -16.13 -2.22 -1.97
N GLY A 184 -17.42 -2.12 -1.64
CA GLY A 184 -18.19 -3.19 -1.01
C GLY A 184 -18.37 -3.08 0.49
N ALA A 185 -18.09 -1.93 1.12
CA ALA A 185 -18.41 -1.73 2.54
C ALA A 185 -19.92 -1.88 2.80
N ASP A 186 -20.27 -2.66 3.81
CA ASP A 186 -21.69 -2.93 4.19
C ASP A 186 -22.28 -1.77 4.98
N HIS A 187 -21.48 -1.15 5.86
CA HIS A 187 -21.89 -0.02 6.69
C HIS A 187 -20.88 1.12 6.59
N LEU A 188 -21.36 2.35 6.74
CA LEU A 188 -20.55 3.55 6.64
C LEU A 188 -20.75 4.42 7.88
N ILE A 189 -19.65 5.01 8.38
CA ILE A 189 -19.65 5.93 9.52
C ILE A 189 -18.85 7.17 9.18
N ASN A 190 -19.47 8.35 9.24
CA ASN A 190 -18.75 9.61 9.17
C ASN A 190 -18.31 10.03 10.57
N TYR A 191 -17.10 9.68 10.96
CA TYR A 191 -16.60 10.00 12.31
C TYR A 191 -16.34 11.50 12.56
N ALA A 192 -16.45 12.36 11.54
CA ALA A 192 -16.42 13.81 11.74
C ALA A 192 -17.78 14.39 12.18
N GLU A 193 -18.87 13.66 11.92
CA GLU A 193 -20.25 14.10 12.17
C GLU A 193 -20.97 13.20 13.18
N GLU A 194 -20.49 11.96 13.38
CA GLU A 194 -21.14 10.94 14.19
C GLU A 194 -20.26 10.47 15.35
N ASP A 195 -20.88 10.07 16.46
CA ASP A 195 -20.20 9.33 17.52
C ASP A 195 -19.86 7.91 17.04
N LEU A 196 -18.58 7.68 16.71
CA LEU A 196 -18.07 6.41 16.20
C LEU A 196 -18.51 5.23 17.09
N ARG A 197 -18.35 5.34 18.42
CA ARG A 197 -18.64 4.25 19.34
C ARG A 197 -20.14 3.97 19.44
N GLY A 198 -20.96 5.02 19.55
CA GLY A 198 -22.40 4.88 19.62
C GLY A 198 -23.00 4.30 18.35
N THR A 199 -22.45 4.70 17.19
CA THR A 199 -22.88 4.17 15.89
C THR A 199 -22.45 2.72 15.69
N LEU A 200 -21.21 2.36 16.06
CA LEU A 200 -20.74 0.97 16.05
C LEU A 200 -21.65 0.08 16.93
N LYS A 201 -21.97 0.52 18.14
CA LYS A 201 -22.85 -0.24 19.04
C LYS A 201 -24.24 -0.48 18.44
N LYS A 202 -24.78 0.47 17.68
CA LYS A 202 -26.07 0.31 16.99
C LYS A 202 -25.97 -0.68 15.83
N ILE A 203 -24.91 -0.57 14.99
CA ILE A 203 -24.72 -1.44 13.82
C ILE A 203 -24.51 -2.90 14.24
N THR A 204 -23.83 -3.12 15.36
CA THR A 204 -23.46 -4.47 15.84
C THR A 204 -24.40 -5.00 16.93
N ASP A 205 -25.54 -4.36 17.19
CA ASP A 205 -26.46 -4.73 18.28
C ASP A 205 -25.76 -4.88 19.64
N GLY A 206 -24.70 -4.08 19.85
CA GLY A 206 -23.91 -4.06 21.07
C GLY A 206 -22.85 -5.14 21.19
N GLN A 207 -22.68 -6.00 20.17
CA GLN A 207 -21.68 -7.07 20.16
C GLN A 207 -20.25 -6.54 19.95
N GLY A 208 -20.11 -5.36 19.31
CA GLY A 208 -18.81 -4.82 18.92
C GLY A 208 -18.31 -5.37 17.59
N VAL A 209 -17.03 -5.17 17.31
CA VAL A 209 -16.36 -5.64 16.09
C VAL A 209 -15.28 -6.66 16.45
N ASP A 210 -15.00 -7.62 15.56
CA ASP A 210 -14.00 -8.66 15.81
C ASP A 210 -12.58 -8.19 15.46
N VAL A 211 -12.46 -7.33 14.43
CA VAL A 211 -11.19 -6.82 13.94
C VAL A 211 -11.29 -5.32 13.66
N VAL A 212 -10.24 -4.58 14.06
CA VAL A 212 -10.03 -3.17 13.70
C VAL A 212 -8.81 -3.06 12.81
N TYR A 213 -8.99 -2.52 11.60
CA TYR A 213 -7.90 -2.12 10.72
C TYR A 213 -7.72 -0.61 10.83
N ASP A 214 -6.60 -0.18 11.40
CA ASP A 214 -6.37 1.23 11.75
C ASP A 214 -5.06 1.80 11.20
N PRO A 215 -5.07 2.44 10.03
CA PRO A 215 -3.93 3.21 9.51
C PRO A 215 -3.92 4.68 9.99
N VAL A 216 -4.86 5.10 10.85
CA VAL A 216 -5.04 6.50 11.27
C VAL A 216 -4.39 6.78 12.62
N GLY A 217 -4.64 5.91 13.60
CA GLY A 217 -4.13 6.08 14.96
C GLY A 217 -4.84 7.15 15.80
N GLY A 218 -4.17 7.58 16.87
CA GLY A 218 -4.65 8.68 17.73
C GLY A 218 -5.92 8.37 18.51
N ALA A 219 -6.76 9.37 18.69
CA ALA A 219 -8.00 9.27 19.48
C ALA A 219 -9.03 8.31 18.84
N LEU A 220 -9.04 8.20 17.50
CA LEU A 220 -9.92 7.26 16.79
C LEU A 220 -9.56 5.82 17.11
N ALA A 221 -8.26 5.47 17.12
CA ALA A 221 -7.77 4.15 17.50
C ALA A 221 -8.25 3.76 18.91
N GLN A 222 -8.11 4.68 19.88
CA GLN A 222 -8.55 4.43 21.26
C GLN A 222 -10.06 4.19 21.34
N THR A 223 -10.86 4.90 20.55
CA THR A 223 -12.30 4.74 20.49
C THR A 223 -12.67 3.40 19.84
N ALA A 224 -12.03 3.04 18.75
CA ALA A 224 -12.26 1.79 18.03
C ALA A 224 -11.90 0.57 18.87
N MET A 225 -10.76 0.59 19.59
CA MET A 225 -10.34 -0.50 20.49
C MET A 225 -11.32 -0.78 21.65
N ARG A 226 -12.13 0.19 22.04
CA ARG A 226 -13.20 -0.02 23.04
C ARG A 226 -14.47 -0.65 22.46
N SER A 227 -14.44 -0.93 21.17
CA SER A 227 -15.56 -1.55 20.42
C SER A 227 -15.22 -2.98 19.94
N LEU A 228 -14.04 -3.48 20.35
CA LEU A 228 -13.63 -4.89 20.26
C LEU A 228 -14.34 -5.73 21.31
#